data_ab5372d75b3cfb5c0bf409789178b908
#
_entry.id   ab5372d75b3cfb5c0bf409789178b908
#
_cell.length_a   1.000
_cell.length_b   1.000
_cell.length_c   1.000
_cell.angle_alpha   90.00
_cell.angle_beta   90.00
_cell.angle_gamma   90.00
#
_symmetry.space_group_name_H-M   'P 1'
#
loop_
_entity.id
_entity.type
_entity.pdbx_description
1 polymer ?
#
loop_
_entity_poly.entity_id
_entity_poly.type
_entity_poly.pdbx_seq_one_letter_code
_entity_poly.pdbx_strand_id
1 'polypeptide(L)'
;MTAEERQLWYHFLKKLPITIHRQKVIGSYIVDFYCASAKLIIELDGTQHYEEAGLEKDLIRDKYLADHGYTIKRYSNRDIHHNFEAVCQDIHIAIFGKELPPK
;
A
#
# COMPACT_ATOMS: atom_id res chain seq x y z
N MET A 1 -5.79 8.73 9.88
CA MET A 1 -5.83 7.39 9.23
C MET A 1 -7.22 6.78 9.38
N THR A 2 -7.65 6.03 8.38
CA THR A 2 -8.89 5.23 8.47
C THR A 2 -8.69 4.05 9.43
N ALA A 3 -9.80 3.37 9.77
CA ALA A 3 -9.73 2.17 10.61
C ALA A 3 -8.91 1.06 9.93
N GLU A 4 -9.05 0.90 8.63
CA GLU A 4 -8.32 -0.10 7.84
C GLU A 4 -6.82 0.21 7.79
N GLU A 5 -6.45 1.47 7.61
CA GLU A 5 -5.06 1.90 7.65
C GLU A 5 -4.44 1.65 9.02
N ARG A 6 -5.19 1.95 10.10
CA ARG A 6 -4.72 1.69 11.47
C ARG A 6 -4.53 0.20 11.70
N GLN A 7 -5.44 -0.65 11.22
CA GLN A 7 -5.32 -2.09 11.36
C GLN A 7 -4.04 -2.58 10.69
N LEU A 8 -3.80 -2.20 9.43
CA LEU A 8 -2.60 -2.61 8.71
C LEU A 8 -1.33 -2.10 9.38
N TRP A 9 -1.34 -0.86 9.84
CA TRP A 9 -0.19 -0.25 10.49
C TRP A 9 0.15 -0.93 11.82
N TYR A 10 -0.80 -0.98 12.76
CA TYR A 10 -0.52 -1.45 14.11
C TYR A 10 -0.35 -2.97 14.19
N HIS A 11 -1.05 -3.72 13.36
CA HIS A 11 -0.99 -5.19 13.40
C HIS A 11 0.10 -5.78 12.52
N PHE A 12 0.64 -5.02 11.60
CA PHE A 12 1.63 -5.56 10.67
C PHE A 12 2.79 -4.60 10.37
N LEU A 13 2.55 -3.50 9.68
CA LEU A 13 3.64 -2.67 9.13
C LEU A 13 4.57 -2.11 10.19
N LYS A 14 4.03 -1.66 11.32
CA LYS A 14 4.82 -1.10 12.43
C LYS A 14 5.82 -2.11 13.00
N LYS A 15 5.49 -3.39 12.93
CA LYS A 15 6.30 -4.46 13.51
C LYS A 15 7.42 -4.95 12.60
N LEU A 16 7.46 -4.51 11.36
CA LEU A 16 8.49 -4.94 10.42
C LEU A 16 9.86 -4.36 10.80
N PRO A 17 10.95 -5.10 10.52
CA PRO A 17 12.31 -4.67 10.87
C PRO A 17 12.88 -3.61 9.92
N ILE A 18 12.03 -2.87 9.24
CA ILE A 18 12.38 -1.80 8.31
C ILE A 18 11.49 -0.61 8.57
N THR A 19 11.89 0.54 8.06
CA THR A 19 11.09 1.76 8.20
C THR A 19 10.00 1.83 7.15
N ILE A 20 8.76 1.99 7.59
CA ILE A 20 7.61 2.28 6.74
C ILE A 20 7.13 3.69 7.08
N HIS A 21 7.04 4.54 6.09
CA HIS A 21 6.52 5.91 6.25
C HIS A 21 5.01 5.93 6.01
N ARG A 22 4.30 6.67 6.84
CA ARG A 22 2.86 6.89 6.68
C ARG A 22 2.62 8.24 6.01
N GLN A 23 1.62 8.31 5.13
CA GLN A 23 1.22 9.56 4.49
C GLN A 23 2.41 10.28 3.85
N LYS A 24 3.16 9.54 3.05
CA LYS A 24 4.38 10.05 2.42
C LYS A 24 4.04 10.89 1.19
N VAL A 25 4.64 12.06 1.08
CA VAL A 25 4.53 12.90 -0.12
C VAL A 25 5.60 12.45 -1.12
N ILE A 26 5.15 12.10 -2.32
CA ILE A 26 6.03 11.75 -3.45
C ILE A 26 5.61 12.61 -4.62
N GLY A 27 6.47 13.56 -5.02
CA GLY A 27 6.10 14.56 -6.02
C GLY A 27 4.91 15.38 -5.53
N SER A 28 3.84 15.42 -6.30
CA SER A 28 2.59 16.11 -5.94
C SER A 28 1.57 15.17 -5.27
N TYR A 29 1.94 13.93 -4.99
CA TYR A 29 0.99 12.92 -4.50
C TYR A 29 1.29 12.53 -3.07
N ILE A 30 0.23 12.19 -2.34
CA ILE A 30 0.35 11.65 -0.98
C ILE A 30 -0.03 10.17 -1.06
N VAL A 31 0.86 9.29 -0.60
CA VAL A 31 0.61 7.85 -0.57
C VAL A 31 0.39 7.38 0.87
N ASP A 32 -0.41 6.33 1.06
CA ASP A 32 -0.80 5.89 2.39
C ASP A 32 0.40 5.35 3.18
N PHE A 33 1.17 4.44 2.57
CA PHE A 33 2.38 3.88 3.17
C PHE A 33 3.48 3.78 2.13
N TYR A 34 4.72 3.98 2.58
CA TYR A 34 5.88 3.89 1.69
C TYR A 34 7.04 3.16 2.36
N CYS A 35 7.57 2.16 1.66
CA CYS A 35 8.78 1.42 2.05
C CYS A 35 9.92 1.82 1.12
N ALA A 36 10.85 2.62 1.61
CA ALA A 36 11.96 3.14 0.80
C ALA A 36 12.90 2.04 0.32
N SER A 37 13.18 1.05 1.17
CA SER A 37 14.13 -0.02 0.83
C SER A 37 13.68 -0.87 -0.36
N ALA A 38 12.36 -0.99 -0.57
CA ALA A 38 11.79 -1.75 -1.69
C ALA A 38 11.20 -0.83 -2.76
N LYS A 39 11.22 0.48 -2.57
CA LYS A 39 10.51 1.47 -3.40
C LYS A 39 9.04 1.08 -3.59
N LEU A 40 8.43 0.61 -2.51
CA LEU A 40 7.08 0.07 -2.52
C LEU A 40 6.10 1.06 -1.90
N ILE A 41 5.05 1.36 -2.65
CA ILE A 41 3.91 2.15 -2.21
C ILE A 41 2.77 1.19 -1.91
N ILE A 42 2.14 1.34 -0.75
CA ILE A 42 1.00 0.54 -0.34
C ILE A 42 -0.19 1.48 -0.17
N GLU A 43 -1.29 1.17 -0.81
CA GLU A 43 -2.50 1.98 -0.73
C GLU A 43 -3.72 1.14 -0.39
N LEU A 44 -4.61 1.71 0.41
CA LEU A 44 -5.88 1.09 0.76
C LEU A 44 -7.00 1.90 0.12
N ASP A 45 -7.78 1.23 -0.71
CA ASP A 45 -8.91 1.84 -1.39
C ASP A 45 -10.20 1.58 -0.61
N GLY A 46 -10.87 2.67 -0.25
CA GLY A 46 -12.22 2.58 0.31
C GLY A 46 -13.26 2.35 -0.76
N THR A 47 -14.51 2.59 -0.41
CA THR A 47 -15.61 2.55 -1.37
C THR A 47 -15.40 3.68 -2.38
N GLN A 48 -15.18 3.33 -3.63
CA GLN A 48 -14.92 4.32 -4.66
C GLN A 48 -16.08 4.46 -5.62
N HIS A 49 -16.40 5.70 -5.93
CA HIS A 49 -17.21 6.02 -7.08
C HIS A 49 -16.27 6.12 -8.27
N TYR A 50 -16.32 5.16 -9.15
CA TYR A 50 -15.51 5.16 -10.37
C TYR A 50 -16.13 6.11 -11.39
N GLU A 51 -15.86 7.39 -11.22
CA GLU A 51 -16.16 8.36 -12.26
C GLU A 51 -15.00 8.35 -13.27
N GLU A 52 -15.34 8.56 -14.53
CA GLU A 52 -14.36 8.54 -15.61
C GLU A 52 -13.19 9.49 -15.36
N ALA A 53 -13.47 10.70 -14.87
CA ALA A 53 -12.44 11.69 -14.54
C ALA A 53 -11.52 11.21 -13.41
N GLY A 54 -12.06 10.46 -12.43
CA GLY A 54 -11.28 9.88 -11.33
C GLY A 54 -10.35 8.78 -11.82
N LEU A 55 -10.84 7.91 -12.71
CA LEU A 55 -10.04 6.84 -13.30
C LEU A 55 -8.87 7.41 -14.11
N GLU A 56 -9.12 8.46 -14.88
CA GLU A 56 -8.07 9.09 -15.69
C GLU A 56 -6.97 9.69 -14.81
N LYS A 57 -7.35 10.39 -13.73
CA LYS A 57 -6.38 10.95 -12.79
C LYS A 57 -5.56 9.85 -12.11
N ASP A 58 -6.19 8.74 -11.74
CA ASP A 58 -5.51 7.61 -11.12
C ASP A 58 -4.51 6.97 -12.09
N LEU A 59 -4.86 6.84 -13.35
CA LEU A 59 -3.95 6.30 -14.37
C LEU A 59 -2.72 7.20 -14.56
N ILE A 60 -2.90 8.51 -14.60
CA ILE A 60 -1.81 9.47 -14.73
C ILE A 60 -0.89 9.39 -13.51
N ARG A 61 -1.45 9.32 -12.31
CA ARG A 61 -0.72 9.19 -11.06
C ARG A 61 0.09 7.90 -11.02
N ASP A 62 -0.55 6.78 -11.33
CA ASP A 62 0.09 5.47 -11.30
C ASP A 62 1.22 5.40 -12.32
N LYS A 63 1.02 5.96 -13.51
CA LYS A 63 2.08 6.03 -14.53
C LYS A 63 3.26 6.87 -14.06
N TYR A 64 2.99 8.04 -13.47
CA TYR A 64 4.07 8.88 -12.93
C TYR A 64 4.91 8.12 -11.90
N LEU A 65 4.25 7.46 -10.97
CA LEU A 65 4.94 6.72 -9.91
C LEU A 65 5.72 5.53 -10.48
N ALA A 66 5.12 4.78 -11.40
CA ALA A 66 5.80 3.65 -12.04
C ALA A 66 7.01 4.10 -12.85
N ASP A 67 6.89 5.20 -13.58
CA ASP A 67 7.98 5.77 -14.38
C ASP A 67 9.16 6.23 -13.50
N HIS A 68 8.89 6.55 -12.24
CA HIS A 68 9.93 6.93 -11.26
C HIS A 68 10.46 5.73 -10.46
N GLY A 69 10.12 4.52 -10.86
CA GLY A 69 10.67 3.30 -10.28
C GLY A 69 9.94 2.78 -9.05
N TYR A 70 8.76 3.31 -8.74
CA TYR A 70 7.97 2.83 -7.61
C TYR A 70 7.09 1.66 -8.01
N THR A 71 6.97 0.68 -7.11
CA THR A 71 5.99 -0.41 -7.24
C THR A 71 4.78 -0.03 -6.37
N ILE A 72 3.58 -0.18 -6.92
CA ILE A 72 2.35 0.14 -6.20
C ILE A 72 1.59 -1.15 -5.91
N LYS A 73 1.28 -1.38 -4.64
CA LYS A 73 0.38 -2.45 -4.20
C LYS A 73 -0.87 -1.80 -3.62
N ARG A 74 -2.01 -2.20 -4.14
CA ARG A 74 -3.28 -1.61 -3.76
C ARG A 74 -4.22 -2.71 -3.26
N TYR A 75 -4.82 -2.48 -2.09
CA TYR A 75 -5.74 -3.42 -1.46
C TYR A 75 -7.03 -2.69 -1.13
N SER A 76 -8.14 -3.41 -1.22
CA SER A 76 -9.44 -2.85 -0.82
C SER A 76 -9.61 -2.91 0.69
N ASN A 77 -10.53 -2.10 1.22
CA ASN A 77 -10.90 -2.20 2.63
C ASN A 77 -11.47 -3.58 2.94
N ARG A 78 -12.16 -4.20 1.97
CA ARG A 78 -12.67 -5.55 2.11
C ARG A 78 -11.54 -6.57 2.30
N ASP A 79 -10.42 -6.41 1.59
CA ASP A 79 -9.26 -7.28 1.76
C ASP A 79 -8.71 -7.19 3.18
N ILE A 80 -8.69 -6.00 3.75
CA ILE A 80 -8.23 -5.81 5.13
C ILE A 80 -9.16 -6.54 6.12
N HIS A 81 -10.46 -6.49 5.90
CA HIS A 81 -11.42 -7.12 6.81
C HIS A 81 -11.51 -8.64 6.66
N HIS A 82 -11.37 -9.16 5.45
CA HIS A 82 -11.66 -10.57 5.15
C HIS A 82 -10.43 -11.39 4.76
N ASN A 83 -9.36 -10.75 4.31
CA ASN A 83 -8.17 -11.43 3.79
C ASN A 83 -6.87 -10.84 4.35
N PHE A 84 -6.89 -10.43 5.61
CA PHE A 84 -5.78 -9.69 6.21
C PHE A 84 -4.45 -10.47 6.14
N GLU A 85 -4.47 -11.76 6.43
CA GLU A 85 -3.25 -12.57 6.37
C GLU A 85 -2.68 -12.63 4.95
N ALA A 86 -3.55 -12.75 3.95
CA ALA A 86 -3.12 -12.74 2.55
C ALA A 86 -2.52 -11.40 2.15
N VAL A 87 -3.09 -10.28 2.63
CA VAL A 87 -2.53 -8.94 2.40
C VAL A 87 -1.13 -8.84 3.02
N CYS A 88 -0.98 -9.28 4.26
CA CYS A 88 0.31 -9.25 4.95
C CYS A 88 1.36 -10.10 4.23
N GLN A 89 0.99 -11.29 3.77
CA GLN A 89 1.88 -12.16 3.01
C GLN A 89 2.32 -11.49 1.71
N ASP A 90 1.38 -10.91 0.97
CA ASP A 90 1.68 -10.26 -0.29
C ASP A 90 2.65 -9.08 -0.11
N ILE A 91 2.43 -8.28 0.92
CA ILE A 91 3.33 -7.16 1.25
C ILE A 91 4.72 -7.68 1.65
N HIS A 92 4.76 -8.72 2.48
CA HIS A 92 6.03 -9.29 2.95
C HIS A 92 6.85 -9.82 1.77
N ILE A 93 6.21 -10.54 0.84
CA ILE A 93 6.85 -11.03 -0.37
C ILE A 93 7.39 -9.86 -1.21
N ALA A 94 6.60 -8.80 -1.36
CA ALA A 94 7.00 -7.62 -2.14
C ALA A 94 8.22 -6.91 -1.54
N ILE A 95 8.36 -6.90 -0.21
CA ILE A 95 9.47 -6.23 0.48
C ILE A 95 10.70 -7.13 0.59
N PHE A 96 10.52 -8.37 1.04
CA PHE A 96 11.61 -9.26 1.40
C PHE A 96 11.87 -10.39 0.41
N GLY A 97 11.00 -10.58 -0.57
CA GLY A 97 11.12 -11.64 -1.57
C GLY A 97 10.77 -13.03 -1.05
N LYS A 98 10.19 -13.13 0.12
CA LYS A 98 9.80 -14.42 0.74
C LYS A 98 8.58 -14.24 1.62
N GLU A 99 7.88 -15.35 1.87
CA GLU A 99 6.71 -15.37 2.74
C GLU A 99 7.08 -15.14 4.20
N LEU A 100 6.06 -14.71 4.98
CA LEU A 100 6.17 -14.65 6.42
C LEU A 100 6.44 -16.06 6.97
N PRO A 101 7.29 -16.20 7.99
CA PRO A 101 7.48 -17.51 8.61
C PRO A 101 6.18 -17.99 9.25
N PRO A 102 5.93 -19.31 9.28
CA PRO A 102 4.76 -19.87 9.97
C PRO A 102 4.83 -19.57 11.45
N LYS A 103 3.68 -19.38 12.07
CA LYS A 103 3.57 -19.17 13.51
C LYS A 103 3.83 -20.46 14.27
#